data_19fde269d5ad9b944fbc2fe45982bd4f
#
_entry.id   19fde269d5ad9b944fbc2fe45982bd4f
#
_cell.length_a   1.000
_cell.length_b   1.000
_cell.length_c   1.000
_cell.angle_alpha   90.00
_cell.angle_beta   90.00
_cell.angle_gamma   90.00
#
_symmetry.space_group_name_H-M   'P 1'
#
loop_
_entity.id
_entity.type
_entity.pdbx_description
1 polymer ?
#
loop_
_entity_poly.entity_id
_entity_poly.type
_entity_poly.pdbx_seq_one_letter_code
_entity_poly.pdbx_strand_id
1 'polypeptide(L)'
;MDCSIFDRVYAGMLKSASEFQAGNQDETIEYHFDPQLEKVVSKYHLTDVAGQGPDSQKIIRMVEWMTQHCFHNGEFDNHIEPCAEKLLEFSFDHGKENGINCLSLSIALTECFLGLGICARAMSIMPMSPYDRDNHVVCEAYARDLGKWIMVDPTYGGYITDEQGNILNLMEMRECLSNRQTLCYSENYNYNGDKVDPEWLTIYYAKDLFYLQCDKIQGYHTSKMENNPRLTFAPIGFDAKEHMKNHLDFVMDEHKDDKSWDESFRQRIFQRLDAVSLCYQHPKILYQEPKS
;
A
#
# COMPACT_ATOMS: atom_id res chain seq x y z
N MET A 1 -20.74 -18.03 -3.12
CA MET A 1 -21.27 -17.14 -2.06
C MET A 1 -21.89 -15.96 -2.77
N ASP A 2 -23.08 -15.48 -2.37
CA ASP A 2 -23.65 -14.28 -3.03
C ASP A 2 -22.89 -13.04 -2.54
N CYS A 3 -21.96 -12.56 -3.35
CA CYS A 3 -21.11 -11.40 -3.04
C CYS A 3 -21.89 -10.07 -2.99
N SER A 4 -23.11 -10.04 -3.53
CA SER A 4 -23.93 -8.82 -3.64
C SER A 4 -24.29 -8.17 -2.30
N ILE A 5 -24.36 -8.96 -1.23
CA ILE A 5 -24.66 -8.46 0.13
C ILE A 5 -23.44 -7.72 0.68
N PHE A 6 -22.25 -8.30 0.56
CA PHE A 6 -21.01 -7.69 1.05
C PHE A 6 -20.67 -6.42 0.29
N ASP A 7 -20.85 -6.42 -1.04
CA ASP A 7 -20.72 -5.21 -1.86
C ASP A 7 -21.58 -4.06 -1.33
N ARG A 8 -22.87 -4.32 -1.03
CA ARG A 8 -23.78 -3.30 -0.48
C ARG A 8 -23.37 -2.82 0.92
N VAL A 9 -22.92 -3.73 1.78
CA VAL A 9 -22.50 -3.39 3.15
C VAL A 9 -21.28 -2.48 3.11
N TYR A 10 -20.23 -2.87 2.37
CA TYR A 10 -19.01 -2.08 2.29
C TYR A 10 -19.20 -0.77 1.52
N ALA A 11 -19.96 -0.75 0.44
CA ALA A 11 -20.33 0.50 -0.24
C ALA A 11 -21.07 1.47 0.70
N GLY A 12 -22.05 0.96 1.48
CA GLY A 12 -22.76 1.74 2.48
C GLY A 12 -21.84 2.27 3.59
N MET A 13 -20.90 1.44 4.05
CA MET A 13 -19.88 1.82 5.04
C MET A 13 -18.99 2.96 4.51
N LEU A 14 -18.43 2.81 3.31
CA LEU A 14 -17.58 3.83 2.70
C LEU A 14 -18.34 5.14 2.45
N LYS A 15 -19.60 5.04 2.04
CA LYS A 15 -20.46 6.20 1.80
C LYS A 15 -20.80 6.95 3.08
N SER A 16 -21.09 6.24 4.16
CA SER A 16 -21.39 6.83 5.47
C SER A 16 -20.17 7.47 6.13
N ALA A 17 -18.97 7.01 5.77
CA ALA A 17 -17.67 7.47 6.25
C ALA A 17 -16.94 8.37 5.22
N SER A 18 -17.69 9.20 4.47
CA SER A 18 -17.15 10.03 3.39
C SER A 18 -16.37 11.26 3.87
N GLU A 19 -16.65 11.72 5.10
CA GLU A 19 -16.01 12.91 5.68
C GLU A 19 -14.75 12.50 6.46
N PHE A 20 -13.62 13.13 6.14
CA PHE A 20 -12.32 12.85 6.75
C PHE A 20 -11.91 13.93 7.76
N GLN A 21 -11.07 13.56 8.71
CA GLN A 21 -10.46 14.49 9.65
C GLN A 21 -9.66 15.57 8.90
N ALA A 22 -9.77 16.82 9.34
CA ALA A 22 -9.20 17.96 8.60
C ALA A 22 -7.66 17.98 8.59
N GLY A 23 -7.05 17.61 9.72
CA GLY A 23 -5.59 17.65 9.87
C GLY A 23 -4.97 19.05 9.74
N ASN A 24 -3.67 19.08 9.50
CA ASN A 24 -2.92 20.30 9.17
C ASN A 24 -2.88 20.45 7.63
N GLN A 25 -3.51 21.49 7.09
CA GLN A 25 -3.60 21.71 5.65
C GLN A 25 -2.25 22.09 4.99
N ASP A 26 -1.26 22.52 5.79
CA ASP A 26 0.07 22.85 5.30
C ASP A 26 1.02 21.64 5.30
N GLU A 27 0.54 20.46 5.74
CA GLU A 27 1.32 19.24 5.74
C GLU A 27 1.55 18.74 4.31
N THR A 28 2.75 18.23 4.05
CA THR A 28 3.14 17.69 2.75
C THR A 28 3.89 16.37 2.92
N ILE A 29 3.79 15.50 1.92
CA ILE A 29 4.61 14.30 1.83
C ILE A 29 5.93 14.69 1.15
N GLU A 30 7.03 14.21 1.72
CA GLU A 30 8.39 14.48 1.24
C GLU A 30 8.90 13.27 0.44
N TYR A 31 9.49 13.53 -0.73
CA TYR A 31 10.04 12.50 -1.61
C TYR A 31 11.55 12.72 -1.75
N HIS A 32 12.35 11.77 -1.28
CA HIS A 32 13.79 11.83 -1.29
C HIS A 32 14.36 10.93 -2.37
N PHE A 33 15.03 11.53 -3.34
CA PHE A 33 15.71 10.84 -4.44
C PHE A 33 17.17 10.58 -4.03
N ASP A 34 17.36 9.59 -3.16
CA ASP A 34 18.66 9.27 -2.58
C ASP A 34 19.59 8.65 -3.64
N PRO A 35 20.88 9.11 -3.75
CA PRO A 35 21.84 8.51 -4.67
C PRO A 35 22.09 7.01 -4.44
N GLN A 36 21.83 6.46 -3.25
CA GLN A 36 21.93 5.03 -3.00
C GLN A 36 20.96 4.19 -3.83
N LEU A 37 19.82 4.77 -4.23
CA LEU A 37 18.85 4.12 -5.12
C LEU A 37 19.42 3.85 -6.53
N GLU A 38 20.43 4.62 -6.97
CA GLU A 38 21.12 4.38 -8.24
C GLU A 38 21.76 2.97 -8.30
N LYS A 39 22.16 2.41 -7.16
CA LYS A 39 22.71 1.03 -7.09
C LYS A 39 21.63 0.00 -7.42
N VAL A 40 20.43 0.20 -6.89
CA VAL A 40 19.27 -0.66 -7.17
C VAL A 40 18.89 -0.55 -8.64
N VAL A 41 18.77 0.68 -9.16
CA VAL A 41 18.47 0.94 -10.57
C VAL A 41 19.47 0.25 -11.48
N SER A 42 20.77 0.37 -11.20
CA SER A 42 21.83 -0.22 -12.01
C SER A 42 21.85 -1.74 -11.90
N LYS A 43 21.75 -2.30 -10.69
CA LYS A 43 21.83 -3.74 -10.42
C LYS A 43 20.73 -4.51 -11.13
N TYR A 44 19.51 -3.99 -11.13
CA TYR A 44 18.34 -4.64 -11.72
C TYR A 44 17.94 -4.07 -13.10
N HIS A 45 18.79 -3.22 -13.69
CA HIS A 45 18.57 -2.61 -15.02
C HIS A 45 17.20 -1.90 -15.13
N LEU A 46 16.77 -1.22 -14.05
CA LEU A 46 15.42 -0.67 -13.96
C LEU A 46 15.12 0.39 -15.02
N THR A 47 16.11 1.11 -15.51
CA THR A 47 15.96 2.05 -16.62
C THR A 47 15.52 1.34 -17.91
N ASP A 48 16.06 0.13 -18.17
CA ASP A 48 15.68 -0.67 -19.34
C ASP A 48 14.30 -1.27 -19.16
N VAL A 49 13.97 -1.74 -17.95
CA VAL A 49 12.64 -2.23 -17.58
C VAL A 49 11.58 -1.14 -17.77
N ALA A 50 11.80 0.03 -17.18
CA ALA A 50 10.91 1.17 -17.32
C ALA A 50 10.80 1.63 -18.78
N GLY A 51 11.89 1.52 -19.54
CA GLY A 51 11.94 1.87 -20.96
C GLY A 51 11.69 3.34 -21.23
N GLN A 52 11.50 3.66 -22.50
CA GLN A 52 11.16 5.02 -22.93
C GLN A 52 9.63 5.22 -22.91
N GLY A 53 9.22 6.48 -22.88
CA GLY A 53 7.81 6.88 -22.96
C GLY A 53 7.30 7.66 -21.75
N PRO A 54 5.99 7.86 -21.64
CA PRO A 54 5.38 8.59 -20.55
C PRO A 54 5.49 7.84 -19.22
N ASP A 55 5.41 8.57 -18.11
CA ASP A 55 5.57 8.01 -16.77
C ASP A 55 4.51 6.96 -16.45
N SER A 56 3.26 7.16 -16.89
CA SER A 56 2.20 6.17 -16.73
C SER A 56 2.59 4.79 -17.28
N GLN A 57 3.21 4.73 -18.45
CA GLN A 57 3.68 3.47 -19.03
C GLN A 57 4.90 2.90 -18.29
N LYS A 58 5.82 3.74 -17.81
CA LYS A 58 6.95 3.28 -16.98
C LYS A 58 6.45 2.66 -15.69
N ILE A 59 5.50 3.31 -15.02
CA ILE A 59 4.89 2.82 -13.79
C ILE A 59 4.26 1.44 -14.01
N ILE A 60 3.49 1.25 -15.09
CA ILE A 60 2.86 -0.02 -15.42
C ILE A 60 3.92 -1.10 -15.66
N ARG A 61 4.94 -0.84 -16.49
CA ARG A 61 6.01 -1.83 -16.73
C ARG A 61 6.76 -2.23 -15.46
N MET A 62 6.96 -1.29 -14.55
CA MET A 62 7.66 -1.55 -13.30
C MET A 62 6.84 -2.44 -12.34
N VAL A 63 5.52 -2.23 -12.22
CA VAL A 63 4.69 -3.11 -11.38
C VAL A 63 4.59 -4.51 -11.97
N GLU A 64 4.46 -4.64 -13.29
CA GLU A 64 4.48 -5.93 -13.98
C GLU A 64 5.81 -6.67 -13.77
N TRP A 65 6.93 -5.97 -13.90
CA TRP A 65 8.26 -6.51 -13.65
C TRP A 65 8.41 -7.01 -12.22
N MET A 66 7.97 -6.22 -11.23
CA MET A 66 8.03 -6.60 -9.82
C MET A 66 7.30 -7.93 -9.58
N THR A 67 6.09 -8.05 -10.06
CA THR A 67 5.25 -9.24 -9.84
C THR A 67 5.74 -10.48 -10.62
N GLN A 68 6.45 -10.29 -11.72
CA GLN A 68 7.06 -11.39 -12.45
C GLN A 68 8.26 -12.01 -11.72
N HIS A 69 8.93 -11.24 -10.87
CA HIS A 69 10.15 -11.66 -10.19
C HIS A 69 10.00 -11.86 -8.68
N CYS A 70 9.12 -11.09 -8.03
CA CYS A 70 8.92 -11.14 -6.58
C CYS A 70 7.52 -11.68 -6.28
N PHE A 71 7.46 -12.82 -5.60
CA PHE A 71 6.19 -13.46 -5.28
C PHE A 71 5.64 -12.97 -3.93
N HIS A 72 4.32 -12.88 -3.83
CA HIS A 72 3.67 -12.53 -2.58
C HIS A 72 3.59 -13.73 -1.63
N ASN A 73 3.95 -13.49 -0.36
CA ASN A 73 3.77 -14.41 0.75
C ASN A 73 3.24 -13.63 1.96
N GLY A 74 1.95 -13.79 2.28
CA GLY A 74 1.31 -13.11 3.41
C GLY A 74 1.90 -13.45 4.78
N GLU A 75 2.51 -14.64 4.91
CA GLU A 75 3.14 -15.13 6.15
C GLU A 75 4.60 -14.65 6.33
N PHE A 76 5.09 -13.78 5.44
CA PHE A 76 6.44 -13.25 5.56
C PHE A 76 6.59 -12.40 6.83
N ASP A 77 7.50 -12.78 7.72
CA ASP A 77 7.67 -12.21 9.07
C ASP A 77 8.48 -10.89 9.12
N ASN A 78 8.80 -10.29 7.98
CA ASN A 78 9.55 -9.05 7.86
C ASN A 78 10.96 -9.09 8.51
N HIS A 79 11.64 -10.23 8.50
CA HIS A 79 13.00 -10.37 9.02
C HIS A 79 14.06 -9.71 8.14
N ILE A 80 13.74 -9.44 6.87
CA ILE A 80 14.62 -8.71 5.95
C ILE A 80 14.45 -7.21 6.15
N GLU A 81 15.55 -6.50 6.03
CA GLU A 81 15.56 -5.05 6.13
C GLU A 81 14.66 -4.42 5.06
N PRO A 82 13.68 -3.55 5.42
CA PRO A 82 12.68 -3.04 4.50
C PRO A 82 13.25 -1.91 3.63
N CYS A 83 14.07 -2.26 2.67
CA CYS A 83 14.55 -1.42 1.59
C CYS A 83 14.67 -2.24 0.31
N ALA A 84 14.56 -1.57 -0.85
CA ALA A 84 14.57 -2.24 -2.15
C ALA A 84 15.81 -3.13 -2.35
N GLU A 85 16.99 -2.64 -1.95
CA GLU A 85 18.23 -3.40 -2.07
C GLU A 85 18.13 -4.79 -1.42
N LYS A 86 17.70 -4.84 -0.16
CA LYS A 86 17.65 -6.09 0.62
C LYS A 86 16.45 -6.96 0.28
N LEU A 87 15.30 -6.36 0.04
CA LEU A 87 14.09 -7.09 -0.32
C LEU A 87 14.21 -7.75 -1.70
N LEU A 88 14.81 -7.06 -2.68
CA LEU A 88 15.07 -7.63 -4.00
C LEU A 88 16.19 -8.68 -3.94
N GLU A 89 17.26 -8.46 -3.18
CA GLU A 89 18.29 -9.50 -2.95
C GLU A 89 17.72 -10.78 -2.38
N PHE A 90 16.72 -10.67 -1.49
CA PHE A 90 16.09 -11.84 -0.89
C PHE A 90 15.11 -12.53 -1.83
N SER A 91 14.30 -11.77 -2.59
CA SER A 91 13.14 -12.32 -3.30
C SER A 91 13.36 -12.50 -4.82
N PHE A 92 14.05 -11.59 -5.48
CA PHE A 92 14.12 -11.51 -6.95
C PHE A 92 14.63 -12.79 -7.63
N ASP A 93 15.71 -13.35 -7.15
CA ASP A 93 16.35 -14.53 -7.77
C ASP A 93 15.82 -15.87 -7.26
N HIS A 94 14.90 -15.87 -6.28
CA HIS A 94 14.46 -17.08 -5.57
C HIS A 94 12.99 -17.43 -5.85
N GLY A 95 12.26 -16.56 -6.55
CA GLY A 95 10.87 -16.80 -6.91
C GLY A 95 9.98 -17.12 -5.71
N LYS A 96 9.18 -18.17 -5.81
CA LYS A 96 8.22 -18.55 -4.77
C LYS A 96 8.84 -18.99 -3.45
N GLU A 97 10.11 -19.40 -3.44
CA GLU A 97 10.79 -19.86 -2.22
C GLU A 97 11.01 -18.72 -1.22
N ASN A 98 11.30 -17.52 -1.73
CA ASN A 98 11.54 -16.33 -0.93
C ASN A 98 10.49 -15.24 -1.20
N GLY A 99 9.22 -15.60 -1.12
CA GLY A 99 8.12 -14.65 -1.23
C GLY A 99 8.11 -13.63 -0.09
N ILE A 100 7.72 -12.40 -0.38
CA ILE A 100 7.60 -11.29 0.57
C ILE A 100 6.16 -10.75 0.59
N ASN A 101 5.75 -10.09 1.69
CA ASN A 101 4.37 -9.63 1.82
C ASN A 101 4.10 -8.31 1.06
N CYS A 102 2.83 -7.90 1.04
CA CYS A 102 2.38 -6.70 0.33
C CYS A 102 3.12 -5.41 0.77
N LEU A 103 3.43 -5.29 2.07
CA LEU A 103 4.21 -4.17 2.61
C LEU A 103 5.62 -4.13 2.00
N SER A 104 6.31 -5.26 2.03
CA SER A 104 7.67 -5.38 1.50
C SER A 104 7.72 -5.17 -0.02
N LEU A 105 6.75 -5.72 -0.76
CA LEU A 105 6.62 -5.48 -2.21
C LEU A 105 6.41 -3.99 -2.50
N SER A 106 5.54 -3.32 -1.75
CA SER A 106 5.23 -1.90 -1.94
C SER A 106 6.38 -0.98 -1.55
N ILE A 107 7.13 -1.29 -0.49
CA ILE A 107 8.37 -0.57 -0.14
C ILE A 107 9.40 -0.70 -1.26
N ALA A 108 9.67 -1.93 -1.72
CA ALA A 108 10.64 -2.17 -2.77
C ALA A 108 10.28 -1.44 -4.08
N LEU A 109 9.01 -1.51 -4.49
CA LEU A 109 8.53 -0.84 -5.70
C LEU A 109 8.58 0.69 -5.57
N THR A 110 8.20 1.24 -4.41
CA THR A 110 8.28 2.69 -4.12
C THR A 110 9.72 3.19 -4.26
N GLU A 111 10.69 2.51 -3.65
CA GLU A 111 12.09 2.89 -3.76
C GLU A 111 12.63 2.74 -5.20
N CYS A 112 12.18 1.71 -5.95
CA CYS A 112 12.51 1.59 -7.37
C CYS A 112 11.98 2.78 -8.19
N PHE A 113 10.76 3.25 -7.95
CA PHE A 113 10.21 4.44 -8.59
C PHE A 113 11.01 5.69 -8.25
N LEU A 114 11.35 5.89 -6.97
CA LEU A 114 12.17 7.03 -6.55
C LEU A 114 13.56 6.99 -7.21
N GLY A 115 14.16 5.81 -7.33
CA GLY A 115 15.42 5.64 -8.07
C GLY A 115 15.33 6.00 -9.55
N LEU A 116 14.16 5.86 -10.15
CA LEU A 116 13.86 6.28 -11.53
C LEU A 116 13.41 7.76 -11.66
N GLY A 117 13.41 8.52 -10.56
CA GLY A 117 12.97 9.92 -10.53
C GLY A 117 11.45 10.08 -10.62
N ILE A 118 10.69 9.05 -10.24
CA ILE A 118 9.22 9.07 -10.18
C ILE A 118 8.81 9.17 -8.71
N CYS A 119 8.09 10.23 -8.33
CA CYS A 119 7.52 10.33 -6.98
C CYS A 119 6.55 9.19 -6.74
N ALA A 120 6.77 8.44 -5.67
CA ALA A 120 5.93 7.31 -5.29
C ALA A 120 5.87 7.15 -3.77
N ARG A 121 4.85 6.43 -3.30
CA ARG A 121 4.63 6.14 -1.88
C ARG A 121 3.97 4.79 -1.69
N ALA A 122 4.35 4.10 -0.62
CA ALA A 122 3.64 2.92 -0.14
C ALA A 122 2.43 3.38 0.70
N MET A 123 1.26 2.85 0.38
CA MET A 123 -0.01 3.20 0.99
C MET A 123 -0.62 1.99 1.67
N SER A 124 -0.80 2.04 2.99
CA SER A 124 -1.61 1.05 3.69
C SER A 124 -3.08 1.40 3.53
N ILE A 125 -3.87 0.45 3.08
CA ILE A 125 -5.33 0.49 3.07
C ILE A 125 -5.84 -0.43 4.17
N MET A 126 -6.76 0.07 4.99
CA MET A 126 -7.07 -0.52 6.28
C MET A 126 -8.57 -0.70 6.46
N PRO A 127 -9.02 -1.85 7.00
CA PRO A 127 -10.42 -2.12 7.27
C PRO A 127 -10.95 -1.33 8.47
N MET A 128 -12.27 -1.21 8.55
CA MET A 128 -12.95 -0.59 9.70
C MET A 128 -12.87 -1.48 10.96
N SER A 129 -12.94 -2.79 10.77
CA SER A 129 -12.98 -3.73 11.89
C SER A 129 -11.59 -4.07 12.39
N PRO A 130 -11.28 -3.92 13.68
CA PRO A 130 -10.01 -4.37 14.25
C PRO A 130 -9.90 -5.91 14.34
N TYR A 131 -11.00 -6.63 14.11
CA TYR A 131 -11.07 -8.10 14.10
C TYR A 131 -10.90 -8.69 12.70
N ASP A 132 -10.63 -7.86 11.71
CA ASP A 132 -10.25 -8.30 10.38
C ASP A 132 -8.73 -8.54 10.36
N ARG A 133 -8.31 -9.71 9.88
CA ARG A 133 -6.89 -10.06 9.79
C ARG A 133 -6.21 -9.44 8.59
N ASP A 134 -7.00 -9.11 7.59
CA ASP A 134 -6.48 -8.58 6.35
C ASP A 134 -6.38 -7.06 6.41
N ASN A 135 -5.26 -6.57 6.00
CA ASN A 135 -5.02 -5.23 5.51
C ASN A 135 -4.15 -5.34 4.28
N HIS A 136 -4.08 -4.30 3.50
CA HIS A 136 -3.27 -4.37 2.29
C HIS A 136 -2.38 -3.14 2.13
N VAL A 137 -1.26 -3.32 1.43
CA VAL A 137 -0.35 -2.23 1.09
C VAL A 137 -0.12 -2.23 -0.40
N VAL A 138 -0.32 -1.06 -1.00
CA VAL A 138 -0.18 -0.82 -2.43
C VAL A 138 0.75 0.37 -2.69
N CYS A 139 1.07 0.66 -3.94
CA CYS A 139 1.80 1.86 -4.32
C CYS A 139 0.88 2.88 -4.98
N GLU A 140 1.11 4.16 -4.70
CA GLU A 140 0.70 5.24 -5.58
C GLU A 140 1.93 5.93 -6.16
N ALA A 141 1.94 6.17 -7.47
CA ALA A 141 3.00 6.85 -8.17
C ALA A 141 2.44 8.02 -9.00
N TYR A 142 3.22 9.10 -9.11
CA TYR A 142 2.79 10.29 -9.84
C TYR A 142 3.16 10.19 -11.32
N ALA A 143 2.15 10.07 -12.17
CA ALA A 143 2.29 10.06 -13.62
C ALA A 143 2.23 11.50 -14.15
N ARG A 144 3.39 12.08 -14.49
CA ARG A 144 3.49 13.48 -14.97
C ARG A 144 2.72 13.70 -16.26
N ASP A 145 2.69 12.71 -17.14
CA ASP A 145 1.93 12.75 -18.39
C ASP A 145 0.42 12.82 -18.19
N LEU A 146 -0.08 12.25 -17.08
CA LEU A 146 -1.49 12.30 -16.70
C LEU A 146 -1.78 13.46 -15.73
N GLY A 147 -0.77 14.10 -15.16
CA GLY A 147 -0.89 15.11 -14.12
C GLY A 147 -1.59 14.61 -12.86
N LYS A 148 -1.45 13.31 -12.55
CA LYS A 148 -2.16 12.69 -11.42
C LYS A 148 -1.40 11.54 -10.77
N TRP A 149 -1.77 11.23 -9.54
CA TRP A 149 -1.40 10.01 -8.84
C TRP A 149 -2.23 8.84 -9.36
N ILE A 150 -1.58 7.70 -9.60
CA ILE A 150 -2.23 6.45 -9.98
C ILE A 150 -1.86 5.33 -9.00
N MET A 151 -2.81 4.47 -8.69
CA MET A 151 -2.58 3.29 -7.86
C MET A 151 -2.08 2.14 -8.73
N VAL A 152 -1.04 1.45 -8.25
CA VAL A 152 -0.55 0.17 -8.78
C VAL A 152 -0.33 -0.80 -7.62
N ASP A 153 -0.66 -2.06 -7.85
CA ASP A 153 -0.58 -3.09 -6.82
C ASP A 153 0.49 -4.13 -7.17
N PRO A 154 1.63 -4.14 -6.46
CA PRO A 154 2.69 -5.10 -6.73
C PRO A 154 2.37 -6.54 -6.29
N THR A 155 1.32 -6.74 -5.46
CA THR A 155 0.84 -8.07 -5.09
C THR A 155 0.13 -8.75 -6.24
N TYR A 156 -0.66 -7.96 -6.99
CA TYR A 156 -1.46 -8.46 -8.12
C TYR A 156 -0.91 -8.08 -9.49
N GLY A 157 0.16 -7.30 -9.56
CA GLY A 157 0.90 -6.99 -10.79
C GLY A 157 0.18 -6.06 -11.76
N GLY A 158 -0.66 -5.15 -11.27
CA GLY A 158 -1.43 -4.34 -12.18
C GLY A 158 -1.96 -3.02 -11.61
N TYR A 159 -2.93 -2.47 -12.31
CA TYR A 159 -3.63 -1.23 -11.99
C TYR A 159 -5.14 -1.39 -12.20
N ILE A 160 -5.90 -0.43 -11.71
CA ILE A 160 -7.37 -0.44 -11.77
C ILE A 160 -7.84 0.81 -12.48
N THR A 161 -8.86 0.67 -13.33
CA THR A 161 -9.50 1.77 -14.05
C THR A 161 -11.00 1.85 -13.75
N ASP A 162 -11.60 3.00 -14.07
CA ASP A 162 -13.04 3.11 -14.24
C ASP A 162 -13.50 2.50 -15.56
N GLU A 163 -14.81 2.50 -15.80
CA GLU A 163 -15.42 2.01 -17.07
C GLU A 163 -15.02 2.85 -18.30
N GLN A 164 -14.46 4.04 -18.12
CA GLN A 164 -13.97 4.91 -19.17
C GLN A 164 -12.48 4.67 -19.48
N GLY A 165 -11.81 3.80 -18.72
CA GLY A 165 -10.40 3.47 -18.88
C GLY A 165 -9.44 4.44 -18.19
N ASN A 166 -9.92 5.34 -17.32
CA ASN A 166 -9.05 6.20 -16.54
C ASN A 166 -8.42 5.40 -15.38
N ILE A 167 -7.09 5.41 -15.27
CA ILE A 167 -6.38 4.75 -14.17
C ILE A 167 -6.70 5.50 -12.87
N LEU A 168 -7.12 4.77 -11.85
CA LEU A 168 -7.61 5.32 -10.58
C LEU A 168 -6.50 5.44 -9.54
N ASN A 169 -6.64 6.43 -8.66
CA ASN A 169 -5.96 6.48 -7.36
C ASN A 169 -6.87 5.89 -6.27
N LEU A 170 -6.36 5.76 -5.04
CA LEU A 170 -7.10 5.11 -3.95
C LEU A 170 -8.39 5.84 -3.56
N MET A 171 -8.42 7.18 -3.61
CA MET A 171 -9.64 7.92 -3.28
C MET A 171 -10.67 7.86 -4.40
N GLU A 172 -10.26 7.85 -5.67
CA GLU A 172 -11.14 7.60 -6.80
C GLU A 172 -11.73 6.18 -6.76
N MET A 173 -10.90 5.17 -6.43
CA MET A 173 -11.39 3.80 -6.20
C MET A 173 -12.43 3.77 -5.06
N ARG A 174 -12.13 4.42 -3.94
CA ARG A 174 -13.04 4.50 -2.80
C ARG A 174 -14.37 5.19 -3.17
N GLU A 175 -14.33 6.23 -4.00
CA GLU A 175 -15.52 6.89 -4.51
C GLU A 175 -16.34 5.98 -5.43
N CYS A 176 -15.70 5.31 -6.40
CA CYS A 176 -16.35 4.33 -7.27
C CYS A 176 -17.05 3.24 -6.43
N LEU A 177 -16.34 2.65 -5.47
CA LEU A 177 -16.88 1.60 -4.61
C LEU A 177 -18.04 2.08 -3.73
N SER A 178 -17.95 3.28 -3.15
CA SER A 178 -19.02 3.87 -2.33
C SER A 178 -20.29 4.13 -3.13
N ASN A 179 -20.15 4.39 -4.42
CA ASN A 179 -21.26 4.59 -5.36
C ASN A 179 -21.63 3.34 -6.15
N ARG A 180 -21.00 2.19 -5.85
CA ARG A 180 -21.20 0.91 -6.51
C ARG A 180 -20.96 0.97 -8.03
N GLN A 181 -19.98 1.76 -8.43
CA GLN A 181 -19.47 1.81 -9.79
C GLN A 181 -18.49 0.66 -10.03
N THR A 182 -18.40 0.20 -11.26
CA THR A 182 -17.54 -0.92 -11.64
C THR A 182 -16.06 -0.52 -11.58
N LEU A 183 -15.24 -1.36 -10.97
CA LEU A 183 -13.78 -1.32 -11.11
C LEU A 183 -13.36 -2.28 -12.22
N CYS A 184 -12.52 -1.80 -13.13
CA CYS A 184 -11.94 -2.62 -14.20
C CYS A 184 -10.47 -2.90 -13.88
N TYR A 185 -10.13 -4.18 -13.78
CA TYR A 185 -8.77 -4.64 -13.47
C TYR A 185 -7.98 -4.82 -14.78
N SER A 186 -6.68 -4.46 -14.77
CA SER A 186 -5.81 -4.67 -15.93
C SER A 186 -5.70 -6.15 -16.30
N GLU A 187 -5.42 -6.46 -17.57
CA GLU A 187 -5.39 -7.85 -18.07
C GLU A 187 -4.41 -8.75 -17.31
N ASN A 188 -3.31 -8.16 -16.82
CA ASN A 188 -2.26 -8.89 -16.11
C ASN A 188 -2.50 -8.99 -14.60
N TYR A 189 -3.68 -8.58 -14.11
CA TYR A 189 -4.01 -8.65 -12.69
C TYR A 189 -4.15 -10.12 -12.26
N ASN A 190 -3.18 -10.59 -11.44
CA ASN A 190 -3.10 -11.98 -11.00
C ASN A 190 -2.45 -12.08 -9.64
N TYR A 191 -2.64 -13.19 -8.94
CA TYR A 191 -1.95 -13.47 -7.68
C TYR A 191 -0.92 -14.59 -7.89
N ASN A 192 0.37 -14.24 -7.90
CA ASN A 192 1.46 -15.18 -8.12
C ASN A 192 1.31 -16.05 -9.40
N GLY A 193 0.71 -15.48 -10.45
CA GLY A 193 0.42 -16.14 -11.71
C GLY A 193 -0.97 -16.77 -11.82
N ASP A 194 -1.72 -16.84 -10.73
CA ASP A 194 -3.08 -17.37 -10.72
C ASP A 194 -4.12 -16.25 -10.94
N LYS A 195 -5.16 -16.55 -11.71
CA LYS A 195 -6.27 -15.61 -11.92
C LYS A 195 -7.01 -15.36 -10.62
N VAL A 196 -7.36 -14.11 -10.40
CA VAL A 196 -8.15 -13.68 -9.23
C VAL A 196 -9.57 -13.33 -9.68
N ASP A 197 -10.54 -13.66 -8.86
CA ASP A 197 -11.94 -13.31 -9.08
C ASP A 197 -12.15 -11.80 -8.91
N PRO A 198 -12.58 -11.05 -9.93
CA PRO A 198 -12.82 -9.61 -9.82
C PRO A 198 -13.88 -9.23 -8.79
N GLU A 199 -14.90 -10.08 -8.56
CA GLU A 199 -15.92 -9.81 -7.52
C GLU A 199 -15.31 -9.89 -6.13
N TRP A 200 -14.45 -10.87 -5.88
CA TRP A 200 -13.73 -11.00 -4.63
C TRP A 200 -12.79 -9.81 -4.41
N LEU A 201 -12.02 -9.41 -5.44
CA LEU A 201 -11.13 -8.24 -5.36
C LEU A 201 -11.89 -6.95 -5.06
N THR A 202 -13.05 -6.76 -5.68
CA THR A 202 -13.90 -5.58 -5.45
C THR A 202 -14.33 -5.49 -3.98
N ILE A 203 -14.73 -6.63 -3.39
CA ILE A 203 -15.08 -6.70 -1.97
C ILE A 203 -13.87 -6.47 -1.08
N TYR A 204 -12.72 -7.04 -1.43
CA TYR A 204 -11.47 -6.90 -0.72
C TYR A 204 -11.05 -5.43 -0.63
N TYR A 205 -10.99 -4.73 -1.77
CA TYR A 205 -10.69 -3.30 -1.77
C TYR A 205 -11.75 -2.46 -1.07
N ALA A 206 -13.04 -2.78 -1.24
CA ALA A 206 -14.11 -2.04 -0.58
C ALA A 206 -14.03 -2.17 0.96
N LYS A 207 -13.62 -3.32 1.47
CA LYS A 207 -13.38 -3.57 2.88
C LYS A 207 -12.20 -2.75 3.41
N ASP A 208 -11.07 -2.76 2.68
CA ASP A 208 -9.80 -2.20 3.16
C ASP A 208 -9.64 -0.70 2.88
N LEU A 209 -10.44 -0.11 2.01
CA LEU A 209 -10.42 1.34 1.74
C LEU A 209 -11.18 2.17 2.78
N PHE A 210 -11.31 1.69 4.02
CA PHE A 210 -12.01 2.46 5.06
C PHE A 210 -11.17 3.63 5.54
N TYR A 211 -9.88 3.41 5.88
CA TYR A 211 -8.92 4.48 6.14
C TYR A 211 -7.56 4.17 5.53
N LEU A 212 -6.75 5.20 5.34
CA LEU A 212 -5.46 5.08 4.66
C LEU A 212 -4.33 5.55 5.56
N GLN A 213 -3.13 5.00 5.35
CA GLN A 213 -1.92 5.46 6.02
C GLN A 213 -0.73 5.44 5.05
N CYS A 214 0.20 6.38 5.24
CA CYS A 214 1.54 6.31 4.64
C CYS A 214 2.55 7.00 5.55
N ASP A 215 3.82 6.73 5.32
CA ASP A 215 4.87 7.49 5.97
C ASP A 215 4.97 8.89 5.36
N LYS A 216 5.28 9.90 6.17
CA LYS A 216 5.43 11.29 5.70
C LYS A 216 6.62 11.44 4.75
N ILE A 217 7.73 10.76 5.05
CA ILE A 217 8.95 10.80 4.25
C ILE A 217 9.04 9.50 3.46
N GLN A 218 9.10 9.63 2.14
CA GLN A 218 9.29 8.53 1.20
C GLN A 218 10.72 8.61 0.63
N GLY A 219 11.51 7.57 0.76
CA GLY A 219 12.91 7.55 0.34
C GLY A 219 13.61 6.26 0.71
N TYR A 220 14.90 6.18 0.42
CA TYR A 220 15.71 5.03 0.76
C TYR A 220 15.73 4.78 2.27
N HIS A 221 15.31 3.60 2.71
CA HIS A 221 15.35 3.19 4.12
C HIS A 221 14.46 4.01 5.09
N THR A 222 13.54 4.81 4.56
CA THR A 222 12.73 5.73 5.41
C THR A 222 11.66 5.01 6.22
N SER A 223 11.25 3.82 5.84
CA SER A 223 10.24 3.02 6.54
C SER A 223 10.64 2.59 7.97
N LYS A 224 11.94 2.65 8.31
CA LYS A 224 12.48 2.38 9.67
C LYS A 224 12.95 3.61 10.42
N MET A 225 12.79 4.81 9.87
CA MET A 225 13.19 6.02 10.58
C MET A 225 12.32 6.23 11.81
N GLU A 226 12.93 6.30 13.00
CA GLU A 226 12.23 6.47 14.29
C GLU A 226 11.35 7.73 14.35
N ASN A 227 11.70 8.74 13.56
CA ASN A 227 11.02 10.03 13.52
C ASN A 227 10.23 10.26 12.22
N ASN A 228 9.91 9.22 11.45
CA ASN A 228 9.06 9.36 10.28
C ASN A 228 7.58 9.27 10.71
N PRO A 229 6.84 10.39 10.75
CA PRO A 229 5.45 10.36 11.19
C PRO A 229 4.58 9.53 10.24
N ARG A 230 3.64 8.77 10.80
CA ARG A 230 2.63 8.05 10.03
C ARG A 230 1.44 8.98 9.77
N LEU A 231 1.32 9.46 8.55
CA LEU A 231 0.14 10.21 8.10
C LEU A 231 -1.06 9.26 8.04
N THR A 232 -2.16 9.67 8.65
CA THR A 232 -3.36 8.86 8.80
C THR A 232 -4.56 9.62 8.26
N PHE A 233 -5.22 9.05 7.29
CA PHE A 233 -6.37 9.60 6.58
C PHE A 233 -7.60 8.81 6.99
N ALA A 234 -8.20 9.21 8.08
CA ALA A 234 -9.30 8.49 8.71
C ALA A 234 -10.60 9.30 8.70
N PRO A 235 -11.77 8.65 8.60
CA PRO A 235 -13.06 9.31 8.73
C PRO A 235 -13.20 10.05 10.06
N ILE A 236 -14.04 11.10 10.05
CA ILE A 236 -14.37 11.85 11.28
C ILE A 236 -14.93 10.90 12.34
N GLY A 237 -14.40 11.01 13.56
CA GLY A 237 -14.82 10.20 14.69
C GLY A 237 -14.20 8.80 14.77
N PHE A 238 -13.34 8.41 13.82
CA PHE A 238 -12.61 7.16 13.87
C PHE A 238 -11.24 7.35 14.52
N ASP A 239 -10.95 6.56 15.55
CA ASP A 239 -9.65 6.52 16.23
C ASP A 239 -8.81 5.35 15.70
N ALA A 240 -7.91 5.66 14.76
CA ALA A 240 -7.03 4.66 14.16
C ALA A 240 -6.04 4.06 15.18
N LYS A 241 -5.66 4.82 16.22
CA LYS A 241 -4.75 4.30 17.24
C LYS A 241 -5.43 3.27 18.14
N GLU A 242 -6.65 3.54 18.55
CA GLU A 242 -7.47 2.57 19.29
C GLU A 242 -7.77 1.34 18.42
N HIS A 243 -8.10 1.54 17.15
CA HIS A 243 -8.28 0.43 16.20
C HIS A 243 -7.03 -0.45 16.12
N MET A 244 -5.84 0.12 15.95
CA MET A 244 -4.58 -0.63 15.89
C MET A 244 -4.29 -1.40 17.19
N LYS A 245 -4.61 -0.83 18.35
CA LYS A 245 -4.49 -1.51 19.64
C LYS A 245 -5.44 -2.71 19.75
N ASN A 246 -6.70 -2.52 19.39
CA ASN A 246 -7.70 -3.58 19.41
C ASN A 246 -7.38 -4.70 18.43
N HIS A 247 -6.84 -4.36 17.24
CA HIS A 247 -6.38 -5.34 16.27
C HIS A 247 -5.20 -6.16 16.84
N LEU A 248 -4.23 -5.48 17.45
CA LEU A 248 -3.09 -6.15 18.06
C LEU A 248 -3.50 -7.07 19.21
N ASP A 249 -4.43 -6.65 20.08
CA ASP A 249 -4.98 -7.48 21.14
C ASP A 249 -5.68 -8.72 20.57
N PHE A 250 -6.44 -8.56 19.49
CA PHE A 250 -7.09 -9.68 18.80
C PHE A 250 -6.07 -10.69 18.25
N VAL A 251 -5.05 -10.23 17.52
CA VAL A 251 -4.00 -11.09 16.97
C VAL A 251 -3.23 -11.79 18.09
N MET A 252 -2.93 -11.09 19.18
CA MET A 252 -2.26 -11.68 20.36
C MET A 252 -3.08 -12.77 21.04
N ASP A 253 -4.41 -12.59 21.14
CA ASP A 253 -5.29 -13.62 21.70
C ASP A 253 -5.35 -14.88 20.84
N GLU A 254 -5.32 -14.71 19.51
CA GLU A 254 -5.26 -15.86 18.59
C GLU A 254 -3.97 -16.66 18.69
N HIS A 255 -2.84 -16.00 19.00
CA HIS A 255 -1.52 -16.63 19.17
C HIS A 255 -1.16 -16.92 20.62
N LYS A 256 -2.12 -16.92 21.54
CA LYS A 256 -1.87 -17.11 22.99
C LYS A 256 -1.17 -18.43 23.36
N ASP A 257 -1.34 -19.46 22.54
CA ASP A 257 -0.73 -20.77 22.74
C ASP A 257 0.66 -20.89 22.07
N ASP A 258 1.07 -19.88 21.29
CA ASP A 258 2.39 -19.83 20.67
C ASP A 258 3.40 -19.20 21.64
N LYS A 259 4.39 -19.99 22.04
CA LYS A 259 5.42 -19.57 23.00
C LYS A 259 6.32 -18.46 22.50
N SER A 260 6.39 -18.22 21.18
CA SER A 260 7.14 -17.10 20.60
C SER A 260 6.45 -15.77 20.82
N TRP A 261 5.12 -15.78 21.10
CA TRP A 261 4.27 -14.62 21.38
C TRP A 261 4.09 -14.42 22.90
N ASP A 262 5.18 -14.55 23.65
CA ASP A 262 5.17 -14.39 25.11
C ASP A 262 4.86 -12.95 25.55
N GLU A 263 4.67 -12.77 26.86
CA GLU A 263 4.36 -11.47 27.46
C GLU A 263 5.43 -10.41 27.13
N SER A 264 6.70 -10.80 27.02
CA SER A 264 7.77 -9.86 26.69
C SER A 264 7.71 -9.41 25.23
N PHE A 265 7.34 -10.28 24.31
CA PHE A 265 7.06 -9.94 22.92
C PHE A 265 5.86 -9.00 22.83
N ARG A 266 4.75 -9.35 23.51
CA ARG A 266 3.55 -8.50 23.58
C ARG A 266 3.88 -7.09 24.05
N GLN A 267 4.56 -6.94 25.17
CA GLN A 267 4.94 -5.63 25.71
C GLN A 267 5.78 -4.81 24.72
N ARG A 268 6.76 -5.42 24.05
CA ARG A 268 7.58 -4.74 23.04
C ARG A 268 6.74 -4.20 21.87
N ILE A 269 5.79 -4.99 21.39
CA ILE A 269 4.94 -4.58 20.27
C ILE A 269 4.00 -3.44 20.69
N PHE A 270 3.37 -3.53 21.87
CA PHE A 270 2.53 -2.44 22.38
C PHE A 270 3.33 -1.16 22.63
N GLN A 271 4.54 -1.25 23.17
CA GLN A 271 5.43 -0.10 23.32
C GLN A 271 5.78 0.55 21.96
N ARG A 272 6.04 -0.26 20.92
CA ARG A 272 6.25 0.25 19.56
C ARG A 272 5.02 0.97 19.04
N LEU A 273 3.84 0.37 19.19
CA LEU A 273 2.59 0.99 18.77
C LEU A 273 2.32 2.30 19.51
N ASP A 274 2.60 2.35 20.82
CA ASP A 274 2.44 3.59 21.62
C ASP A 274 3.41 4.68 21.16
N ALA A 275 4.61 4.31 20.73
CA ALA A 275 5.60 5.23 20.19
C ALA A 275 5.27 5.75 18.78
N VAL A 276 4.38 5.07 18.01
CA VAL A 276 3.97 5.55 16.69
C VAL A 276 3.22 6.87 16.81
N SER A 277 3.75 7.89 16.18
CA SER A 277 3.10 9.19 16.04
C SER A 277 2.15 9.15 14.85
N LEU A 278 0.84 9.10 15.11
CA LEU A 278 -0.18 9.22 14.06
C LEU A 278 -0.50 10.70 13.84
N CYS A 279 -0.28 11.16 12.61
CA CYS A 279 -0.62 12.51 12.19
C CYS A 279 -1.88 12.44 11.33
N TYR A 280 -3.05 12.76 11.90
CA TYR A 280 -4.30 12.77 11.15
C TYR A 280 -4.29 13.90 10.13
N GLN A 281 -4.64 13.57 8.88
CA GLN A 281 -4.64 14.48 7.76
C GLN A 281 -5.86 14.26 6.88
N HIS A 282 -6.20 15.29 6.08
CA HIS A 282 -7.24 15.15 5.07
C HIS A 282 -6.65 14.57 3.77
N PRO A 283 -7.31 13.60 3.10
CA PRO A 283 -6.79 12.96 1.87
C PRO A 283 -6.43 13.92 0.72
N LYS A 284 -6.92 15.16 0.73
CA LYS A 284 -6.55 16.17 -0.27
C LYS A 284 -5.05 16.41 -0.38
N ILE A 285 -4.27 16.20 0.69
CA ILE A 285 -2.82 16.36 0.63
C ILE A 285 -2.14 15.27 -0.20
N LEU A 286 -2.77 14.08 -0.30
CA LEU A 286 -2.24 12.97 -1.10
C LEU A 286 -2.19 13.29 -2.60
N TYR A 287 -3.13 14.11 -3.10
CA TYR A 287 -3.34 14.30 -4.53
C TYR A 287 -2.89 15.66 -5.04
N GLN A 288 -2.10 16.35 -4.23
CA GLN A 288 -1.36 17.52 -4.70
C GLN A 288 -0.22 17.07 -5.62
N GLU A 289 0.14 17.93 -6.57
CA GLU A 289 1.36 17.73 -7.36
C GLU A 289 2.57 17.67 -6.43
N PRO A 290 3.44 16.67 -6.55
CA PRO A 290 4.60 16.56 -5.68
C PRO A 290 5.54 17.74 -5.90
N LYS A 291 6.01 18.33 -4.81
CA LYS A 291 7.02 19.39 -4.88
C LYS A 291 8.37 18.73 -5.20
N SER A 292 8.95 19.15 -6.32
CA SER A 292 10.30 18.75 -6.77
C SER A 292 11.39 19.32 -5.85
#